data_5fe4a6ed36b98c05d2744f4434f2c12a
#
_entry.id   5fe4a6ed36b98c05d2744f4434f2c12a
#
_cell.length_a   1.000
_cell.length_b   1.000
_cell.length_c   1.000
_cell.angle_alpha   90.00
_cell.angle_beta   90.00
_cell.angle_gamma   90.00
#
_symmetry.space_group_name_H-M   'P 1'
#
loop_
_entity.id
_entity.type
_entity.pdbx_description
1 polymer ?
#
loop_
_entity_poly.entity_id
_entity_poly.type
_entity_poly.pdbx_seq_one_letter_code
_entity_poly.pdbx_strand_id
1 'polypeptide(L)'
;MLDEVGHGQLSAERATELVAAAFRSRGLDLACAGEASVVLVEPETIRNLNFRFRGKDRETDVLSFEMDGPYGEMVGEVVICPACAEMGVEDLVVHGALHLAGMDHSEDFEESEMFRAQRTVMEKTRG
;
A
#
# COMPACT_ATOMS: atom_id res chain seq x y z
N MET A 1 -7.68 -8.30 3.91
CA MET A 1 -7.72 -7.80 2.51
C MET A 1 -9.14 -7.91 1.97
N LEU A 2 -9.57 -6.94 1.23
CA LEU A 2 -10.86 -6.95 0.53
C LEU A 2 -10.62 -6.83 -0.97
N ASP A 3 -11.09 -7.79 -1.74
CA ASP A 3 -10.94 -7.81 -3.20
C ASP A 3 -12.31 -7.55 -3.85
N GLU A 4 -12.60 -6.29 -4.15
CA GLU A 4 -13.88 -5.87 -4.73
C GLU A 4 -13.96 -6.11 -6.24
N VAL A 5 -12.83 -6.43 -6.87
CA VAL A 5 -12.77 -6.62 -8.33
C VAL A 5 -12.61 -8.07 -8.76
N GLY A 6 -12.50 -9.00 -7.79
CA GLY A 6 -12.31 -10.41 -8.11
C GLY A 6 -10.97 -10.69 -8.76
N HIS A 7 -9.92 -9.95 -8.38
CA HIS A 7 -8.59 -10.07 -8.99
C HIS A 7 -8.01 -11.48 -8.85
N GLY A 8 -8.15 -12.08 -7.66
CA GLY A 8 -7.84 -13.49 -7.42
C GLY A 8 -6.37 -13.90 -7.43
N GLN A 9 -5.45 -13.01 -7.79
CA GLN A 9 -4.01 -13.32 -7.86
C GLN A 9 -3.25 -12.96 -6.59
N LEU A 10 -3.84 -12.14 -5.73
CA LEU A 10 -3.26 -11.75 -4.46
C LEU A 10 -4.11 -12.32 -3.33
N SER A 11 -3.53 -13.18 -2.51
CA SER A 11 -4.23 -13.72 -1.34
C SER A 11 -4.14 -12.77 -0.15
N ALA A 12 -5.08 -12.90 0.79
CA ALA A 12 -5.04 -12.13 2.03
C ALA A 12 -3.76 -12.42 2.83
N GLU A 13 -3.33 -13.67 2.84
CA GLU A 13 -2.11 -14.10 3.52
C GLU A 13 -0.88 -13.45 2.91
N ARG A 14 -0.80 -13.42 1.58
CA ARG A 14 0.32 -12.79 0.89
C ARG A 14 0.33 -11.27 1.12
N ALA A 15 -0.83 -10.62 1.09
CA ALA A 15 -0.93 -9.19 1.37
C ALA A 15 -0.45 -8.88 2.79
N THR A 16 -0.86 -9.67 3.78
CA THR A 16 -0.41 -9.52 5.17
C THR A 16 1.10 -9.69 5.28
N GLU A 17 1.67 -10.69 4.63
CA GLU A 17 3.10 -10.93 4.61
C GLU A 17 3.88 -9.75 4.05
N LEU A 18 3.40 -9.17 2.94
CA LEU A 18 4.06 -8.04 2.29
C LEU A 18 4.00 -6.77 3.15
N VAL A 19 2.84 -6.48 3.75
CA VAL A 19 2.68 -5.34 4.66
C VAL A 19 3.60 -5.50 5.87
N ALA A 20 3.62 -6.69 6.47
CA ALA A 20 4.46 -6.98 7.62
C ALA A 20 5.93 -6.79 7.29
N ALA A 21 6.38 -7.30 6.14
CA ALA A 21 7.76 -7.18 5.70
C ALA A 21 8.16 -5.72 5.47
N ALA A 22 7.26 -4.93 4.86
CA ALA A 22 7.50 -3.51 4.64
C ALA A 22 7.65 -2.75 5.96
N PHE A 23 6.78 -3.00 6.92
CA PHE A 23 6.86 -2.35 8.23
C PHE A 23 8.13 -2.76 8.98
N ARG A 24 8.48 -4.04 8.98
CA ARG A 24 9.71 -4.50 9.62
C ARG A 24 10.97 -3.90 8.99
N SER A 25 10.97 -3.68 7.69
CA SER A 25 12.10 -3.07 6.99
C SER A 25 12.36 -1.64 7.46
N ARG A 26 11.33 -0.98 8.04
CA ARG A 26 11.42 0.37 8.57
C ARG A 26 11.56 0.39 10.10
N GLY A 27 11.77 -0.77 10.71
CA GLY A 27 11.93 -0.87 12.15
C GLY A 27 10.63 -0.74 12.94
N LEU A 28 9.48 -0.90 12.29
CA LEU A 28 8.19 -0.82 12.96
C LEU A 28 7.76 -2.20 13.44
N ASP A 29 7.34 -2.24 14.71
CA ASP A 29 6.73 -3.43 15.28
C ASP A 29 5.25 -3.43 14.91
N LEU A 30 4.77 -4.52 14.35
CA LEU A 30 3.36 -4.66 13.97
C LEU A 30 2.41 -4.47 15.15
N ALA A 31 2.81 -4.87 16.35
CA ALA A 31 2.01 -4.69 17.55
C ALA A 31 1.84 -3.21 17.91
N CYS A 32 2.82 -2.38 17.57
CA CYS A 32 2.79 -0.94 17.81
C CYS A 32 2.27 -0.16 16.59
N ALA A 33 2.36 -0.74 15.41
CA ALA A 33 1.93 -0.08 14.18
C ALA A 33 0.42 -0.10 13.97
N GLY A 34 -0.32 -0.96 14.72
CA GLY A 34 -1.77 -1.08 14.56
C GLY A 34 -2.14 -1.96 13.38
N GLU A 35 -3.27 -1.65 12.74
CA GLU A 35 -3.77 -2.42 11.61
C GLU A 35 -3.61 -1.69 10.29
N ALA A 36 -3.25 -2.43 9.26
CA ALA A 36 -3.26 -1.93 7.89
C ALA A 36 -4.08 -2.89 7.03
N SER A 37 -5.01 -2.33 6.25
CA SER A 37 -5.88 -3.08 5.37
C SER A 37 -5.51 -2.84 3.91
N VAL A 38 -5.67 -3.87 3.08
CA VAL A 38 -5.46 -3.77 1.64
C VAL A 38 -6.79 -3.99 0.94
N VAL A 39 -7.16 -3.07 0.06
CA VAL A 39 -8.44 -3.11 -0.68
C VAL A 39 -8.14 -3.00 -2.17
N LEU A 40 -8.67 -3.93 -2.97
CA LEU A 40 -8.57 -3.89 -4.42
C LEU A 40 -9.88 -3.38 -4.99
N VAL A 41 -9.84 -2.33 -5.82
CA VAL A 41 -11.03 -1.62 -6.30
C VAL A 41 -11.00 -1.39 -7.80
N GLU A 42 -12.16 -0.99 -8.35
CA GLU A 42 -12.30 -0.58 -9.75
C GLU A 42 -11.77 0.84 -9.99
N PRO A 43 -11.47 1.20 -11.25
CA PRO A 43 -10.96 2.53 -11.58
C PRO A 43 -11.87 3.68 -11.11
N GLU A 44 -13.18 3.52 -11.25
CA GLU A 44 -14.14 4.54 -10.82
C GLU A 44 -14.07 4.78 -9.31
N THR A 45 -13.93 3.71 -8.53
CA THR A 45 -13.84 3.78 -7.08
C THR A 45 -12.61 4.56 -6.64
N ILE A 46 -11.44 4.23 -7.21
CA ILE A 46 -10.20 4.90 -6.80
C ILE A 46 -10.19 6.35 -7.26
N ARG A 47 -10.79 6.65 -8.40
CA ARG A 47 -10.95 8.03 -8.87
C ARG A 47 -11.78 8.85 -7.89
N ASN A 48 -12.90 8.29 -7.42
CA ASN A 48 -13.77 8.95 -6.42
C ASN A 48 -13.03 9.19 -5.10
N LEU A 49 -12.26 8.22 -4.63
CA LEU A 49 -11.46 8.36 -3.41
C LEU A 49 -10.38 9.42 -3.58
N ASN A 50 -9.71 9.43 -4.73
CA ASN A 50 -8.67 10.41 -5.02
C ASN A 50 -9.24 11.83 -5.05
N PHE A 51 -10.44 12.02 -5.61
CA PHE A 51 -11.12 13.30 -5.60
C PHE A 51 -11.53 13.72 -4.18
N ARG A 52 -12.14 12.82 -3.42
CA ARG A 52 -12.66 13.13 -2.09
C ARG A 52 -11.57 13.46 -1.08
N PHE A 53 -10.44 12.76 -1.13
CA PHE A 53 -9.40 12.87 -0.10
C PHE A 53 -8.18 13.65 -0.53
N ARG A 54 -7.95 13.83 -1.83
CA ARG A 54 -6.78 14.54 -2.36
C ARG A 54 -7.14 15.67 -3.32
N GLY A 55 -8.41 15.83 -3.64
CA GLY A 55 -8.89 16.87 -4.57
C GLY A 55 -8.51 16.62 -6.03
N LYS A 56 -8.12 15.40 -6.38
CA LYS A 56 -7.69 15.04 -7.73
C LYS A 56 -8.72 14.15 -8.40
N ASP A 57 -9.43 14.68 -9.41
CA ASP A 57 -10.47 13.95 -10.13
C ASP A 57 -9.84 13.12 -11.25
N ARG A 58 -9.10 12.09 -10.87
CA ARG A 58 -8.46 11.17 -11.81
C ARG A 58 -8.18 9.82 -11.17
N GLU A 59 -8.05 8.81 -12.02
CA GLU A 59 -7.65 7.48 -11.59
C GLU A 59 -6.19 7.48 -11.16
N THR A 60 -5.85 6.56 -10.26
CA THR A 60 -4.47 6.28 -9.86
C THR A 60 -4.35 4.78 -9.60
N ASP A 61 -3.14 4.29 -9.43
CA ASP A 61 -2.90 2.87 -9.17
C ASP A 61 -3.01 2.53 -7.68
N VAL A 62 -2.60 3.42 -6.80
CA VAL A 62 -2.58 3.17 -5.36
C VAL A 62 -2.80 4.46 -4.57
N LEU A 63 -3.54 4.32 -3.47
CA LEU A 63 -3.72 5.38 -2.47
C LEU A 63 -3.47 4.77 -1.09
N SER A 64 -2.78 5.52 -0.23
CA SER A 64 -2.55 5.12 1.15
C SER A 64 -3.18 6.15 2.08
N PHE A 65 -3.95 5.68 3.04
CA PHE A 65 -4.62 6.52 4.03
C PHE A 65 -4.14 6.14 5.42
N GLU A 66 -3.67 7.11 6.18
CA GLU A 66 -3.22 6.92 7.55
C GLU A 66 -4.20 7.61 8.49
N MET A 67 -4.58 6.90 9.54
CA MET A 67 -5.49 7.41 10.57
C MET A 67 -4.95 7.01 11.94
N ASP A 68 -5.28 7.81 12.96
CA ASP A 68 -4.99 7.42 14.34
C ASP A 68 -6.11 6.53 14.86
N GLY A 69 -5.73 5.41 15.45
CA GLY A 69 -6.67 4.53 16.12
C GLY A 69 -7.08 5.08 17.48
N PRO A 70 -8.06 4.41 18.16
CA PRO A 70 -8.60 4.89 19.44
C PRO A 70 -7.58 4.95 20.56
N TYR A 71 -6.46 4.25 20.45
CA TYR A 71 -5.40 4.25 21.47
C TYR A 71 -4.12 4.89 20.96
N GLY A 72 -4.18 5.71 19.90
CA GLY A 72 -3.01 6.35 19.31
C GLY A 72 -2.18 5.48 18.37
N GLU A 73 -2.60 4.24 18.15
CA GLU A 73 -1.94 3.36 17.19
C GLU A 73 -2.24 3.81 15.75
N MET A 74 -1.35 3.52 14.82
CA MET A 74 -1.58 3.82 13.41
C MET A 74 -2.54 2.79 12.81
N VAL A 75 -3.61 3.29 12.19
CA VAL A 75 -4.52 2.48 11.40
C VAL A 75 -4.42 2.98 9.96
N GLY A 76 -4.14 2.08 9.03
CA GLY A 76 -3.93 2.46 7.65
C GLY A 76 -4.72 1.63 6.67
N GLU A 77 -4.91 2.20 5.48
CA GLU A 77 -5.55 1.50 4.38
C GLU A 77 -4.77 1.75 3.09
N VAL A 78 -4.47 0.67 2.37
CA VAL A 78 -3.84 0.72 1.05
C VAL A 78 -4.91 0.31 0.04
N VAL A 79 -5.31 1.25 -0.80
CA VAL A 79 -6.31 1.03 -1.84
C VAL A 79 -5.61 0.91 -3.19
N ILE A 80 -5.83 -0.18 -3.89
CA ILE A 80 -5.14 -0.50 -5.14
C ILE A 80 -6.17 -0.74 -6.24
N CYS A 81 -5.92 -0.13 -7.41
CA CYS A 81 -6.67 -0.41 -8.62
C CYS A 81 -5.80 -1.25 -9.56
N PRO A 82 -6.01 -2.59 -9.62
CA PRO A 82 -5.19 -3.43 -10.50
C PRO A 82 -5.28 -3.04 -11.98
N ALA A 83 -6.44 -2.55 -12.41
CA ALA A 83 -6.64 -2.12 -13.80
C ALA A 83 -5.82 -0.88 -14.17
N CYS A 84 -5.41 -0.08 -13.19
CA CYS A 84 -4.61 1.13 -13.40
C CYS A 84 -3.13 0.90 -13.10
N ALA A 85 -2.74 -0.30 -12.69
CA ALA A 85 -1.40 -0.60 -12.21
C ALA A 85 -0.41 -0.73 -13.38
N GLU A 86 0.72 -0.03 -13.27
CA GLU A 86 1.85 -0.17 -14.19
C GLU A 86 2.86 -1.19 -13.66
N MET A 87 2.92 -1.36 -12.35
CA MET A 87 3.74 -2.38 -11.70
C MET A 87 2.82 -3.47 -11.14
N GLY A 88 3.40 -4.59 -10.69
CA GLY A 88 2.62 -5.68 -10.12
C GLY A 88 1.83 -5.28 -8.88
N VAL A 89 0.71 -5.95 -8.63
CA VAL A 89 -0.14 -5.65 -7.47
C VAL A 89 0.62 -5.85 -6.16
N GLU A 90 1.46 -6.87 -6.08
CA GLU A 90 2.30 -7.09 -4.88
C GLU A 90 3.25 -5.92 -4.64
N ASP A 91 3.85 -5.38 -5.71
CA ASP A 91 4.70 -4.18 -5.61
C ASP A 91 3.92 -2.99 -5.08
N LEU A 92 2.67 -2.84 -5.49
CA LEU A 92 1.81 -1.76 -5.01
C LEU A 92 1.44 -1.91 -3.54
N VAL A 93 1.24 -3.15 -3.07
CA VAL A 93 1.02 -3.41 -1.64
C VAL A 93 2.22 -2.94 -0.82
N VAL A 94 3.43 -3.33 -1.24
CA VAL A 94 4.66 -2.91 -0.56
C VAL A 94 4.83 -1.39 -0.63
N HIS A 95 4.59 -0.79 -1.80
CA HIS A 95 4.68 0.65 -2.01
C HIS A 95 3.75 1.41 -1.04
N GLY A 96 2.48 1.00 -0.98
CA GLY A 96 1.52 1.63 -0.08
C GLY A 96 1.86 1.42 1.39
N ALA A 97 2.34 0.23 1.75
CA ALA A 97 2.75 -0.06 3.12
C ALA A 97 3.97 0.78 3.54
N LEU A 98 4.93 1.00 2.63
CA LEU A 98 6.08 1.86 2.91
C LEU A 98 5.66 3.32 3.12
N HIS A 99 4.66 3.81 2.37
CA HIS A 99 4.07 5.12 2.63
C HIS A 99 3.45 5.18 4.03
N LEU A 100 2.70 4.17 4.42
CA LEU A 100 2.12 4.10 5.77
C LEU A 100 3.20 4.07 6.86
N ALA A 101 4.36 3.50 6.54
CA ALA A 101 5.51 3.45 7.45
C ALA A 101 6.32 4.75 7.47
N GLY A 102 5.86 5.79 6.79
CA GLY A 102 6.45 7.11 6.82
C GLY A 102 7.40 7.45 5.67
N MET A 103 7.57 6.55 4.70
CA MET A 103 8.38 6.87 3.52
C MET A 103 7.58 7.68 2.49
N ASP A 104 8.28 8.54 1.80
CA ASP A 104 7.71 9.31 0.70
C ASP A 104 8.78 9.50 -0.37
N HIS A 105 8.37 9.88 -1.58
CA HIS A 105 9.30 10.23 -2.64
C HIS A 105 8.87 11.56 -3.27
N SER A 106 9.76 12.54 -3.19
CA SER A 106 9.55 13.88 -3.78
C SER A 106 10.19 13.99 -5.16
N GLU A 107 10.90 12.96 -5.61
CA GLU A 107 11.63 12.88 -6.86
C GLU A 107 11.10 11.72 -7.71
N ASP A 108 11.83 11.42 -8.80
CA ASP A 108 11.56 10.22 -9.59
C ASP A 108 11.63 9.00 -8.67
N PHE A 109 10.54 8.26 -8.64
CA PHE A 109 10.43 7.07 -7.78
C PHE A 109 11.55 6.07 -8.04
N GLU A 110 11.94 5.86 -9.32
CA GLU A 110 12.96 4.88 -9.69
C GLU A 110 14.34 5.20 -9.12
N GLU A 111 14.62 6.47 -8.82
CA GLU A 111 15.87 6.90 -8.23
C GLU A 111 15.78 7.09 -6.73
N SER A 112 14.57 6.92 -6.15
CA SER A 112 14.31 7.20 -4.76
C SER A 112 14.80 6.10 -3.82
N GLU A 113 15.02 6.47 -2.57
CA GLU A 113 15.29 5.54 -1.48
C GLU A 113 14.11 4.57 -1.30
N MET A 114 12.90 5.04 -1.55
CA MET A 114 11.69 4.23 -1.47
C MET A 114 11.69 3.10 -2.49
N PHE A 115 12.14 3.36 -3.71
CA PHE A 115 12.26 2.33 -4.75
C PHE A 115 13.23 1.23 -4.31
N ARG A 116 14.37 1.62 -3.76
CA ARG A 116 15.35 0.65 -3.25
C ARG A 116 14.79 -0.17 -2.08
N ALA A 117 14.08 0.48 -1.17
CA ALA A 117 13.42 -0.21 -0.05
C ALA A 117 12.38 -1.19 -0.55
N GLN A 118 11.57 -0.80 -1.53
CA GLN A 118 10.55 -1.65 -2.13
C GLN A 118 11.17 -2.90 -2.75
N ARG A 119 12.24 -2.74 -3.52
CA ARG A 119 12.94 -3.87 -4.14
C ARG A 119 13.51 -4.82 -3.08
N THR A 120 14.09 -4.29 -2.02
CA THR A 120 14.65 -5.11 -0.94
C THR A 120 13.54 -5.94 -0.27
N VAL A 121 12.40 -5.33 0.04
CA VAL A 121 11.28 -6.05 0.64
C VAL A 121 10.77 -7.14 -0.30
N MET A 122 10.62 -6.85 -1.59
CA MET A 122 10.15 -7.82 -2.56
C MET A 122 11.12 -9.00 -2.69
N GLU A 123 12.41 -8.75 -2.69
CA GLU A 123 13.42 -9.82 -2.77
C GLU A 123 13.39 -10.72 -1.55
N LYS A 124 13.23 -10.16 -0.35
CA LYS A 124 13.17 -10.91 0.89
C LYS A 124 11.90 -11.75 1.04
N THR A 125 10.82 -11.35 0.40
CA THR A 125 9.53 -12.05 0.49
C THR A 125 9.29 -13.03 -0.65
N ARG A 126 10.20 -13.11 -1.60
CA ARG A 126 10.17 -14.16 -2.62
C ARG A 126 10.56 -15.47 -1.95
N GLY A 127 9.60 -16.34 -1.89
CA GLY A 127 9.78 -17.57 -1.19
C GLY A 127 10.40 -18.70 -1.99
#